data_0a3b94637556498b757ce59daac9b112
#
_entry.id   0a3b94637556498b757ce59daac9b112
#
_cell.length_a   1.000
_cell.length_b   1.000
_cell.length_c   1.000
_cell.angle_alpha   90.00
_cell.angle_beta   90.00
_cell.angle_gamma   90.00
#
_symmetry.space_group_name_H-M   'P 1'
#
loop_
_entity.id
_entity.type
_entity.pdbx_description
1 polymer ?
#
loop_
_entity_poly.entity_id
_entity_poly.type
_entity_poly.pdbx_seq_one_letter_code
_entity_poly.pdbx_strand_id
1 'polypeptide(L)'
;LFQRGIFYRGRSFSDRDIRDSSVLSAGGGSLMEWSCVKKDTSEAVGLLMNKLAVANTPHTCFYAKGLDPEKQYHFYNRALKYNIKDFGDLVNTASPVHIRQDSLIQHLAAKWIKINGEREDYHVFGDTLMYCGVRLKQAFCATGLNDEVRYFPDFGARLYFMDEEK
;
A
#
# COMPACT_ATOMS: atom_id res chain seq x y z
N LEU A 1 -16.97 -10.63 -3.15
CA LEU A 1 -16.06 -11.33 -2.22
C LEU A 1 -16.41 -11.04 -0.76
N PHE A 2 -16.52 -9.80 -0.34
CA PHE A 2 -16.81 -9.43 1.07
C PHE A 2 -18.06 -10.08 1.67
N GLN A 3 -19.06 -10.39 0.85
CA GLN A 3 -20.30 -11.03 1.31
C GLN A 3 -20.26 -12.57 1.27
N ARG A 4 -19.31 -13.18 0.53
CA ARG A 4 -19.28 -14.62 0.27
C ARG A 4 -17.96 -15.29 0.59
N GLY A 5 -16.93 -14.52 0.90
CA GLY A 5 -15.60 -15.02 1.26
C GLY A 5 -15.45 -15.35 2.73
N ILE A 6 -14.35 -15.98 3.07
CA ILE A 6 -13.90 -16.20 4.44
C ILE A 6 -12.97 -15.07 4.83
N PHE A 7 -13.27 -14.45 5.97
CA PHE A 7 -12.48 -13.35 6.48
C PHE A 7 -11.38 -13.86 7.41
N TYR A 8 -10.15 -13.41 7.17
CA TYR A 8 -8.98 -13.71 7.96
C TYR A 8 -8.36 -12.43 8.48
N ARG A 9 -8.25 -12.32 9.79
CA ARG A 9 -7.59 -11.19 10.45
C ARG A 9 -6.07 -11.40 10.43
N GLY A 10 -5.34 -10.41 9.94
CA GLY A 10 -3.90 -10.30 10.02
C GLY A 10 -3.46 -9.46 11.22
N ARG A 11 -2.47 -8.58 11.01
CA ARG A 11 -1.99 -7.62 12.01
C ARG A 11 -3.10 -6.67 12.45
N SER A 12 -3.01 -6.21 13.67
CA SER A 12 -3.97 -5.26 14.27
C SER A 12 -3.22 -4.10 14.91
N PHE A 13 -3.85 -2.94 14.98
CA PHE A 13 -3.29 -1.76 15.66
C PHE A 13 -2.91 -2.00 17.12
N SER A 14 -3.52 -2.98 17.78
CA SER A 14 -3.24 -3.35 19.17
C SER A 14 -2.11 -4.37 19.32
N ASP A 15 -1.70 -5.00 18.23
CA ASP A 15 -0.66 -6.00 18.27
C ASP A 15 0.69 -5.27 18.46
N ARG A 16 1.14 -5.23 19.69
CA ARG A 16 2.53 -4.91 19.98
C ARG A 16 3.33 -6.12 19.54
N ASP A 17 4.14 -5.95 18.54
CA ASP A 17 5.08 -7.00 18.15
C ASP A 17 6.17 -7.07 19.22
N ILE A 18 5.88 -7.84 20.27
CA ILE A 18 6.77 -8.01 21.43
C ILE A 18 8.06 -8.73 21.03
N ARG A 19 8.08 -9.33 19.83
CA ARG A 19 9.22 -10.14 19.38
C ARG A 19 10.35 -9.32 18.80
N ASP A 20 10.10 -8.11 18.42
CA ASP A 20 11.13 -7.28 17.79
C ASP A 20 11.26 -5.94 18.49
N SER A 21 12.00 -5.99 19.62
CA SER A 21 12.32 -4.76 20.37
C SER A 21 13.17 -3.78 19.56
N SER A 22 13.77 -4.19 18.46
CA SER A 22 14.51 -3.33 17.53
C SER A 22 13.59 -2.52 16.61
N VAL A 23 12.34 -2.96 16.43
CA VAL A 23 11.33 -2.31 15.60
C VAL A 23 10.41 -1.38 16.41
N LEU A 24 10.61 -1.27 17.71
CA LEU A 24 9.82 -0.39 18.60
C LEU A 24 9.85 1.10 18.20
N SER A 25 10.81 1.52 17.40
CA SER A 25 10.90 2.90 16.92
C SER A 25 10.12 3.18 15.64
N ALA A 26 9.69 2.19 14.92
CA ALA A 26 9.23 2.36 13.54
C ALA A 26 7.77 1.93 13.29
N GLY A 27 6.85 2.26 14.19
CA GLY A 27 5.42 2.16 13.89
C GLY A 27 4.81 0.77 14.15
N GLY A 28 5.41 -0.03 15.01
CA GLY A 28 4.77 -1.24 15.55
C GLY A 28 3.40 -0.90 16.14
N GLY A 29 2.34 -1.55 15.65
CA GLY A 29 0.96 -1.28 16.06
C GLY A 29 0.27 -0.16 15.28
N SER A 30 0.90 0.45 14.28
CA SER A 30 0.24 1.41 13.37
C SER A 30 -0.43 0.77 12.18
N LEU A 31 -0.17 -0.49 11.90
CA LEU A 31 -0.72 -1.19 10.74
C LEU A 31 -1.80 -2.19 11.15
N MET A 32 -2.81 -2.25 10.33
CA MET A 32 -3.84 -3.29 10.38
C MET A 32 -3.95 -3.93 9.00
N GLU A 33 -4.04 -5.24 8.97
CA GLU A 33 -4.26 -5.96 7.72
C GLU A 33 -5.28 -7.08 7.91
N TRP A 34 -5.96 -7.40 6.84
CA TRP A 34 -6.83 -8.55 6.75
C TRP A 34 -6.94 -9.05 5.31
N SER A 35 -7.38 -10.28 5.16
CA SER A 35 -7.69 -10.88 3.87
C SER A 35 -9.10 -11.43 3.87
N CYS A 36 -9.78 -11.32 2.75
CA CYS A 36 -11.05 -11.98 2.49
C CYS A 36 -10.87 -12.89 1.28
N VAL A 37 -10.98 -14.19 1.50
CA VAL A 37 -10.66 -15.22 0.52
C VAL A 37 -11.91 -15.94 0.10
N LYS A 38 -12.08 -16.16 -1.18
CA LYS A 38 -13.15 -16.97 -1.74
C LYS A 38 -13.00 -18.42 -1.27
N LYS A 39 -14.11 -19.15 -1.10
CA LYS A 39 -14.10 -20.51 -0.53
C LYS A 39 -13.24 -21.51 -1.31
N ASP A 40 -13.16 -21.34 -2.62
CA ASP A 40 -12.33 -22.16 -3.53
C ASP A 40 -10.88 -21.67 -3.65
N THR A 41 -10.52 -20.64 -2.86
CA THR A 41 -9.22 -20.00 -2.84
C THR A 41 -8.75 -19.37 -4.16
N SER A 42 -9.65 -19.29 -5.17
CA SER A 42 -9.28 -18.77 -6.49
C SER A 42 -9.08 -17.25 -6.53
N GLU A 43 -9.69 -16.53 -5.61
CA GLU A 43 -9.61 -15.07 -5.55
C GLU A 43 -9.55 -14.61 -4.09
N ALA A 44 -8.78 -13.56 -3.84
CA ALA A 44 -8.76 -12.91 -2.54
C ALA A 44 -8.58 -11.41 -2.65
N VAL A 45 -9.04 -10.71 -1.62
CA VAL A 45 -8.82 -9.27 -1.44
C VAL A 45 -8.18 -9.05 -0.09
N GLY A 46 -7.09 -8.31 -0.07
CA GLY A 46 -6.40 -7.88 1.13
C GLY A 46 -6.55 -6.39 1.39
N LEU A 47 -6.61 -6.01 2.64
CA LEU A 47 -6.54 -4.61 3.08
C LEU A 47 -5.30 -4.42 3.94
N LEU A 48 -4.60 -3.33 3.68
CA LEU A 48 -3.62 -2.76 4.59
C LEU A 48 -4.07 -1.35 4.95
N MET A 49 -4.18 -1.07 6.24
CA MET A 49 -4.54 0.24 6.78
C MET A 49 -3.43 0.75 7.69
N ASN A 50 -3.09 2.02 7.53
CA ASN A 50 -2.17 2.73 8.39
C ASN A 50 -2.96 3.63 9.34
N LYS A 51 -2.65 3.57 10.64
CA LYS A 51 -3.25 4.46 11.64
C LYS A 51 -2.55 5.81 11.65
N LEU A 52 -1.25 5.79 11.78
CA LEU A 52 -0.41 6.99 11.82
C LEU A 52 0.83 6.77 10.96
N ALA A 53 1.13 7.71 10.11
CA ALA A 53 2.39 7.74 9.38
C ALA A 53 3.52 8.16 10.33
N VAL A 54 4.63 7.43 10.28
CA VAL A 54 5.82 7.77 11.05
C VAL A 54 6.98 8.11 10.10
N ALA A 55 7.85 9.00 10.54
CA ALA A 55 9.05 9.33 9.79
C ALA A 55 9.94 8.07 9.64
N ASN A 56 10.56 7.91 8.49
CA ASN A 56 11.45 6.79 8.20
C ASN A 56 10.80 5.41 8.40
N THR A 57 9.56 5.26 7.98
CA THR A 57 8.86 3.97 8.04
C THR A 57 9.68 2.88 7.33
N PRO A 58 9.96 1.76 8.01
CA PRO A 58 10.65 0.65 7.37
C PRO A 58 9.82 0.06 6.23
N HIS A 59 10.46 -0.75 5.41
CA HIS A 59 9.74 -1.45 4.35
C HIS A 59 8.57 -2.25 4.91
N THR A 60 7.40 -2.04 4.33
CA THR A 60 6.19 -2.75 4.72
C THR A 60 6.03 -3.99 3.86
N CYS A 61 5.81 -5.14 4.50
CA CYS A 61 5.36 -6.35 3.82
C CYS A 61 3.86 -6.52 4.06
N PHE A 62 3.15 -7.00 3.06
CA PHE A 62 1.78 -7.48 3.20
C PHE A 62 1.79 -9.00 3.34
N TYR A 63 1.08 -9.51 4.33
CA TYR A 63 0.94 -10.93 4.59
C TYR A 63 -0.51 -11.35 4.37
N ALA A 64 -0.75 -12.09 3.31
CA ALA A 64 -2.06 -12.68 3.07
C ALA A 64 -2.34 -13.80 4.09
N LYS A 65 -3.62 -14.16 4.24
CA LYS A 65 -4.04 -15.31 5.03
C LYS A 65 -5.16 -16.06 4.32
N GLY A 66 -5.16 -17.39 4.49
CA GLY A 66 -6.24 -18.25 4.01
C GLY A 66 -6.15 -18.61 2.53
N LEU A 67 -5.02 -18.35 1.88
CA LEU A 67 -4.75 -18.79 0.51
C LEU A 67 -4.39 -20.29 0.48
N ASP A 68 -4.43 -20.86 -0.69
CA ASP A 68 -3.89 -22.19 -0.94
C ASP A 68 -2.36 -22.07 -1.11
N PRO A 69 -1.54 -22.78 -0.32
CA PRO A 69 -0.08 -22.64 -0.37
C PRO A 69 0.52 -23.08 -1.72
N GLU A 70 -0.11 -24.00 -2.41
CA GLU A 70 0.41 -24.61 -3.64
C GLU A 70 0.00 -23.85 -4.91
N LYS A 71 -0.98 -22.95 -4.80
CA LYS A 71 -1.44 -22.14 -5.92
C LYS A 71 -0.56 -20.93 -6.14
N GLN A 72 -0.38 -20.56 -7.41
CA GLN A 72 0.25 -19.31 -7.80
C GLN A 72 -0.80 -18.22 -7.94
N TYR A 73 -0.51 -17.03 -7.43
CA TYR A 73 -1.39 -15.87 -7.44
C TYR A 73 -0.74 -14.69 -8.11
N HIS A 74 -1.51 -13.98 -8.90
CA HIS A 74 -1.20 -12.62 -9.33
C HIS A 74 -1.62 -11.65 -8.22
N PHE A 75 -0.64 -11.10 -7.51
CA PHE A 75 -0.84 -10.09 -6.48
C PHE A 75 -0.68 -8.69 -7.08
N TYR A 76 -1.70 -7.87 -6.99
CA TYR A 76 -1.68 -6.52 -7.57
C TYR A 76 -2.55 -5.53 -6.80
N ASN A 77 -2.36 -4.24 -7.07
CA ASN A 77 -3.24 -3.18 -6.59
C ASN A 77 -3.87 -2.43 -7.76
N ARG A 78 -4.90 -1.64 -7.47
CA ARG A 78 -5.45 -0.69 -8.44
C ARG A 78 -4.45 0.42 -8.72
N ALA A 79 -4.44 0.89 -9.96
CA ALA A 79 -3.68 2.08 -10.34
C ALA A 79 -4.16 3.27 -9.51
N LEU A 80 -3.27 3.84 -8.71
CA LEU A 80 -3.53 4.97 -7.86
C LEU A 80 -3.07 6.25 -8.57
N LYS A 81 -3.83 7.32 -8.38
CA LYS A 81 -3.48 8.65 -8.89
C LYS A 81 -3.65 9.67 -7.79
N TYR A 82 -2.57 10.32 -7.44
CA TYR A 82 -2.55 11.35 -6.41
C TYR A 82 -2.72 12.74 -7.00
N ASN A 83 -3.28 13.61 -6.20
CA ASN A 83 -3.39 15.02 -6.54
C ASN A 83 -2.07 15.73 -6.19
N ILE A 84 -1.62 16.64 -7.03
CA ILE A 84 -0.42 17.44 -6.75
C ILE A 84 -0.54 18.24 -5.46
N LYS A 85 -1.76 18.59 -5.03
CA LYS A 85 -2.00 19.30 -3.76
C LYS A 85 -1.61 18.47 -2.53
N ASP A 86 -1.68 17.13 -2.64
CA ASP A 86 -1.38 16.23 -1.53
C ASP A 86 0.10 16.28 -1.13
N PHE A 87 0.96 16.82 -2.01
CA PHE A 87 2.41 16.90 -1.82
C PHE A 87 2.90 18.29 -1.40
N GLY A 88 2.01 19.28 -1.31
CA GLY A 88 2.38 20.62 -0.88
C GLY A 88 3.51 21.20 -1.73
N ASP A 89 4.52 21.77 -1.07
CA ASP A 89 5.65 22.42 -1.73
C ASP A 89 6.66 21.45 -2.36
N LEU A 90 6.59 20.16 -2.01
CA LEU A 90 7.43 19.12 -2.63
C LEU A 90 7.23 19.00 -4.14
N VAL A 91 6.08 19.42 -4.65
CA VAL A 91 5.83 19.48 -6.10
C VAL A 91 6.87 20.35 -6.82
N ASN A 92 7.34 21.40 -6.16
CA ASN A 92 8.30 22.34 -6.74
C ASN A 92 9.71 21.77 -6.91
N THR A 93 10.02 20.65 -6.25
CA THR A 93 11.31 19.97 -6.43
C THR A 93 11.41 19.25 -7.78
N ALA A 94 10.27 18.84 -8.33
CA ALA A 94 10.19 18.15 -9.62
C ALA A 94 9.59 19.04 -10.74
N SER A 95 9.02 20.18 -10.39
CA SER A 95 8.40 21.09 -11.34
C SER A 95 9.43 22.09 -11.91
N PRO A 96 9.46 22.27 -13.22
CA PRO A 96 10.33 23.29 -13.84
C PRO A 96 9.87 24.73 -13.54
N VAL A 97 8.64 24.88 -13.05
CA VAL A 97 8.04 26.18 -12.70
C VAL A 97 7.60 26.12 -11.23
N HIS A 98 7.98 27.13 -10.46
CA HIS A 98 7.55 27.24 -9.08
C HIS A 98 6.04 27.50 -8.98
N ILE A 99 5.30 26.58 -8.39
CA ILE A 99 3.86 26.67 -8.19
C ILE A 99 3.62 27.06 -6.73
N ARG A 100 3.13 28.27 -6.53
CA ARG A 100 2.78 28.74 -5.19
C ARG A 100 1.57 27.96 -4.67
N GLN A 101 1.64 27.50 -3.41
CA GLN A 101 0.54 26.82 -2.74
C GLN A 101 -0.71 27.69 -2.71
N ASP A 102 -1.87 27.05 -2.82
CA ASP A 102 -3.20 27.68 -2.85
C ASP A 102 -3.41 28.74 -3.94
N SER A 103 -2.50 28.81 -4.92
CA SER A 103 -2.69 29.68 -6.07
C SER A 103 -3.75 29.13 -7.02
N LEU A 104 -4.37 30.04 -7.80
CA LEU A 104 -5.28 29.64 -8.89
C LEU A 104 -4.61 28.70 -9.90
N ILE A 105 -3.32 28.88 -10.13
CA ILE A 105 -2.52 28.04 -11.02
C ILE A 105 -2.45 26.63 -10.47
N GLN A 106 -2.19 26.46 -9.16
CA GLN A 106 -2.18 25.14 -8.52
C GLN A 106 -3.56 24.47 -8.60
N HIS A 107 -4.64 25.24 -8.37
CA HIS A 107 -6.00 24.73 -8.46
C HIS A 107 -6.35 24.23 -9.87
N LEU A 108 -5.92 24.96 -10.90
CA LEU A 108 -6.11 24.54 -12.29
C LEU A 108 -5.24 23.35 -12.64
N ALA A 109 -3.95 23.39 -12.29
CA ALA A 109 -3.02 22.29 -12.54
C ALA A 109 -3.47 20.99 -11.86
N ALA A 110 -3.98 21.06 -10.63
CA ALA A 110 -4.45 19.91 -9.87
C ALA A 110 -5.65 19.17 -10.50
N LYS A 111 -6.39 19.82 -11.38
CA LYS A 111 -7.48 19.18 -12.14
C LYS A 111 -6.93 18.23 -13.21
N TRP A 112 -5.84 18.60 -13.84
CA TRP A 112 -5.29 17.93 -15.01
C TRP A 112 -4.08 17.06 -14.70
N ILE A 113 -3.21 17.53 -13.79
CA ILE A 113 -1.98 16.83 -13.43
C ILE A 113 -2.25 15.90 -12.26
N LYS A 114 -2.03 14.61 -12.50
CA LYS A 114 -2.07 13.55 -11.48
C LYS A 114 -0.73 12.84 -11.42
N ILE A 115 -0.26 12.58 -10.23
CA ILE A 115 0.96 11.81 -9.99
C ILE A 115 0.57 10.34 -9.86
N ASN A 116 1.24 9.48 -10.58
CA ASN A 116 1.00 8.05 -10.48
C ASN A 116 1.45 7.55 -9.10
N GLY A 117 0.60 6.76 -8.48
CA GLY A 117 0.92 6.09 -7.23
C GLY A 117 1.63 4.77 -7.45
N GLU A 118 1.99 4.13 -6.36
CA GLU A 118 2.64 2.83 -6.36
C GLU A 118 1.82 1.78 -7.13
N ARG A 119 2.51 0.94 -7.88
CA ARG A 119 1.95 -0.19 -8.59
C ARG A 119 2.63 -1.46 -8.10
N GLU A 120 1.84 -2.31 -7.49
CA GLU A 120 2.25 -3.65 -7.11
C GLU A 120 1.81 -4.62 -8.22
N ASP A 121 2.70 -5.52 -8.61
CA ASP A 121 2.47 -6.48 -9.69
C ASP A 121 3.45 -7.64 -9.49
N TYR A 122 2.99 -8.71 -8.83
CA TYR A 122 3.82 -9.86 -8.45
C TYR A 122 3.09 -11.16 -8.76
N HIS A 123 3.86 -12.15 -9.19
CA HIS A 123 3.40 -13.51 -9.41
C HIS A 123 4.06 -14.40 -8.35
N VAL A 124 3.28 -14.86 -7.38
CA VAL A 124 3.83 -15.44 -6.14
C VAL A 124 2.97 -16.62 -5.67
N PHE A 125 3.60 -17.64 -5.12
CA PHE A 125 2.88 -18.75 -4.50
C PHE A 125 2.17 -18.32 -3.21
N GLY A 126 1.06 -19.02 -2.89
CA GLY A 126 0.27 -18.70 -1.71
C GLY A 126 1.04 -18.87 -0.41
N ASP A 127 1.93 -19.86 -0.30
CA ASP A 127 2.81 -20.03 0.85
C ASP A 127 3.72 -18.80 1.05
N THR A 128 4.32 -18.31 -0.01
CA THR A 128 5.17 -17.12 0.02
C THR A 128 4.37 -15.88 0.45
N LEU A 129 3.15 -15.69 -0.09
CA LEU A 129 2.25 -14.60 0.31
C LEU A 129 1.87 -14.66 1.79
N MET A 130 1.69 -15.87 2.33
CA MET A 130 1.25 -16.06 3.72
C MET A 130 2.38 -15.99 4.73
N TYR A 131 3.55 -16.53 4.42
CA TYR A 131 4.63 -16.72 5.40
C TYR A 131 5.80 -15.77 5.23
N CYS A 132 6.19 -15.45 4.00
CA CYS A 132 7.25 -14.48 3.71
C CYS A 132 6.69 -13.06 3.56
N GLY A 133 5.46 -12.95 3.06
CA GLY A 133 4.83 -11.71 2.68
C GLY A 133 5.42 -11.12 1.40
N VAL A 134 4.70 -10.18 0.82
CA VAL A 134 5.16 -9.39 -0.32
C VAL A 134 5.65 -8.04 0.17
N ARG A 135 6.92 -7.73 -0.16
CA ARG A 135 7.49 -6.42 0.13
C ARG A 135 6.86 -5.39 -0.79
N LEU A 136 6.12 -4.47 -0.21
CA LEU A 136 5.46 -3.41 -0.95
C LEU A 136 6.48 -2.38 -1.43
N LYS A 137 6.27 -1.87 -2.63
CA LYS A 137 7.07 -0.79 -3.18
C LYS A 137 6.96 0.42 -2.27
N GLN A 138 8.10 1.00 -1.97
CA GLN A 138 8.19 2.23 -1.21
C GLN A 138 8.80 3.28 -2.13
N ALA A 139 7.96 4.17 -2.61
CA ALA A 139 8.42 5.34 -3.34
C ALA A 139 8.47 6.52 -2.37
N PHE A 140 9.55 7.27 -2.42
CA PHE A 140 9.67 8.55 -1.74
C PHE A 140 9.09 9.65 -2.63
N CYS A 141 8.32 10.53 -2.04
CA CYS A 141 7.81 11.68 -2.76
C CYS A 141 8.95 12.49 -3.37
N ALA A 142 8.80 12.84 -4.64
CA ALA A 142 9.53 13.89 -5.32
C ALA A 142 11.06 13.73 -5.42
N THR A 143 11.56 12.54 -5.62
CA THR A 143 13.00 12.38 -5.92
C THR A 143 13.34 12.64 -7.39
N GLY A 144 12.35 12.76 -8.27
CA GLY A 144 12.55 12.87 -9.71
C GLY A 144 13.13 11.60 -10.37
N LEU A 145 13.39 10.57 -9.58
CA LEU A 145 14.02 9.32 -10.03
C LEU A 145 13.00 8.18 -10.24
N ASN A 146 11.80 8.31 -9.66
CA ASN A 146 10.74 7.31 -9.77
C ASN A 146 9.48 7.93 -10.38
N ASP A 147 8.91 7.24 -11.35
CA ASP A 147 7.62 7.61 -11.96
C ASP A 147 6.44 7.27 -11.05
N GLU A 148 6.65 6.45 -10.04
CA GLU A 148 5.64 6.01 -9.09
C GLU A 148 5.94 6.59 -7.70
N VAL A 149 4.89 7.08 -7.05
CA VAL A 149 4.98 7.66 -5.71
C VAL A 149 4.08 6.87 -4.77
N ARG A 150 4.64 6.43 -3.65
CA ARG A 150 3.86 5.89 -2.54
C ARG A 150 3.54 6.99 -1.54
N TYR A 151 2.27 7.26 -1.38
CA TYR A 151 1.76 8.17 -0.36
C TYR A 151 0.77 7.40 0.51
N PHE A 152 1.17 7.09 1.75
CA PHE A 152 0.36 6.35 2.70
C PHE A 152 0.12 7.21 3.95
N PRO A 153 -0.87 8.11 3.89
CA PRO A 153 -1.14 9.06 4.95
C PRO A 153 -1.71 8.39 6.19
N ASP A 154 -1.89 9.19 7.24
CA ASP A 154 -2.66 8.81 8.42
C ASP A 154 -4.05 8.32 8.01
N PHE A 155 -4.49 7.24 8.63
CA PHE A 155 -5.75 6.55 8.32
C PHE A 155 -5.90 6.13 6.85
N GLY A 156 -4.81 6.11 6.11
CA GLY A 156 -4.78 5.62 4.74
C GLY A 156 -5.05 4.13 4.65
N ALA A 157 -5.68 3.70 3.56
CA ALA A 157 -5.92 2.30 3.28
C ALA A 157 -5.51 1.93 1.85
N ARG A 158 -5.06 0.68 1.66
CA ARG A 158 -4.74 0.09 0.37
C ARG A 158 -5.43 -1.25 0.23
N LEU A 159 -5.98 -1.48 -0.94
CA LEU A 159 -6.56 -2.76 -1.32
C LEU A 159 -5.64 -3.46 -2.30
N TYR A 160 -5.40 -4.73 -2.03
CA TYR A 160 -4.65 -5.65 -2.86
C TYR A 160 -5.56 -6.76 -3.34
N PHE A 161 -5.34 -7.22 -4.54
CA PHE A 161 -6.08 -8.30 -5.17
C PHE A 161 -5.13 -9.46 -5.41
N MET A 162 -5.63 -10.66 -5.27
CA MET A 162 -4.89 -11.89 -5.48
C MET A 162 -5.79 -12.83 -6.26
N ASP A 163 -5.44 -13.07 -7.51
CA ASP A 163 -6.18 -13.92 -8.43
C ASP A 163 -5.31 -15.14 -8.78
N GLU A 164 -5.88 -16.35 -8.66
CA GLU A 164 -5.18 -17.58 -9.01
C GLU A 164 -4.80 -17.57 -10.50
N GLU A 165 -3.55 -17.89 -10.78
CA GLU A 165 -3.06 -18.11 -12.14
C GLU A 165 -3.34 -19.55 -12.58
N LYS A 166 -3.87 -19.69 -13.76
CA LYS A 166 -4.19 -20.98 -14.36
C LYS A 166 -3.08 -21.48 -15.27
#